data_b6bf24944dfde59b7b6c6794348ff5e7
#
_entry.id   b6bf24944dfde59b7b6c6794348ff5e7
#
_cell.length_a   1.000
_cell.length_b   1.000
_cell.length_c   1.000
_cell.angle_alpha   90.00
_cell.angle_beta   90.00
_cell.angle_gamma   90.00
#
_symmetry.space_group_name_H-M   'P 1'
#
loop_
_entity.id
_entity.type
_entity.pdbx_description
1 polymer ?
#
loop_
_entity_poly.entity_id
_entity_poly.type
_entity_poly.pdbx_seq_one_letter_code
_entity_poly.pdbx_strand_id
1 'polypeptide(L)'
;QFVGWSEEVIEGTQDNVPTDLFSTPDDAPDITQNTTFHAVFAQLEEEETTVSTPATIAMNLNDTQGWTLSGLIKDSKHWRMITGAYVESPSVDASKITSVIINMRTYCGTTYKTIEFSMTGKKIGELSASSNSLKDYTWKPSTSITGVGALRFSSNTNTTEYGPALSSITIETTGGGTGTTTTYSYSRYITSCQGTSDIDSVEVPTQVCNKIISNGQLFIEYKGVYYNILGQPIK
;
A
#
# COMPACT_ATOMS: atom_id res chain seq x y z
N GLN A 1 -3.37 -7.12 -17.36
CA GLN A 1 -4.64 -6.99 -16.61
C GLN A 1 -5.45 -5.83 -17.16
N PHE A 2 -6.79 -5.98 -17.21
CA PHE A 2 -7.68 -4.86 -17.53
C PHE A 2 -7.60 -3.79 -16.43
N VAL A 3 -7.44 -2.52 -16.84
CA VAL A 3 -7.28 -1.40 -15.90
C VAL A 3 -8.33 -0.30 -16.06
N GLY A 4 -9.03 -0.27 -17.18
CA GLY A 4 -10.09 0.72 -17.40
C GLY A 4 -10.43 0.92 -18.87
N TRP A 5 -11.09 2.03 -19.15
CA TRP A 5 -11.53 2.45 -20.47
C TRP A 5 -10.95 3.81 -20.80
N SER A 6 -10.69 4.08 -22.08
CA SER A 6 -10.19 5.35 -22.61
C SER A 6 -10.94 5.70 -23.89
N GLU A 7 -11.14 6.98 -24.17
CA GLU A 7 -11.64 7.46 -25.46
C GLU A 7 -10.57 7.40 -26.54
N GLU A 8 -9.29 7.43 -26.12
CA GLU A 8 -8.16 7.38 -27.03
C GLU A 8 -7.72 5.97 -27.32
N VAL A 9 -7.27 5.74 -28.55
CA VAL A 9 -6.59 4.49 -28.95
C VAL A 9 -5.12 4.63 -28.65
N ILE A 10 -4.58 3.72 -27.87
CA ILE A 10 -3.13 3.60 -27.70
C ILE A 10 -2.58 2.80 -28.86
N GLU A 11 -1.84 3.46 -29.76
CA GLU A 11 -1.13 2.80 -30.83
C GLU A 11 0.15 2.15 -30.28
N GLY A 12 0.19 0.82 -30.29
CA GLY A 12 1.27 0.06 -29.69
C GLY A 12 1.15 0.00 -28.16
N THR A 13 2.24 0.26 -27.45
CA THR A 13 2.30 0.30 -26.00
C THR A 13 2.81 1.65 -25.51
N GLN A 14 2.30 2.15 -24.40
CA GLN A 14 2.84 3.33 -23.73
C GLN A 14 3.14 3.02 -22.26
N ASP A 15 4.17 3.69 -21.72
CA ASP A 15 4.61 3.48 -20.33
C ASP A 15 3.84 4.36 -19.32
N ASN A 16 3.10 5.36 -19.78
CA ASN A 16 2.31 6.24 -18.93
C ASN A 16 0.85 5.82 -18.88
N VAL A 17 0.24 5.97 -17.72
CA VAL A 17 -1.22 5.82 -17.57
C VAL A 17 -1.94 6.78 -18.51
N PRO A 18 -2.93 6.32 -19.31
CA PRO A 18 -3.76 7.21 -20.11
C PRO A 18 -4.42 8.28 -19.23
N THR A 19 -4.42 9.52 -19.70
CA THR A 19 -4.95 10.66 -18.91
C THR A 19 -6.46 10.68 -18.79
N ASP A 20 -7.15 10.01 -19.73
CA ASP A 20 -8.60 9.86 -19.82
C ASP A 20 -9.11 8.52 -19.29
N LEU A 21 -8.25 7.77 -18.57
CA LEU A 21 -8.60 6.44 -18.06
C LEU A 21 -9.66 6.53 -16.97
N PHE A 22 -10.77 5.82 -17.15
CA PHE A 22 -11.78 5.64 -16.12
C PHE A 22 -12.05 4.15 -15.88
N SER A 23 -12.32 3.78 -14.64
CA SER A 23 -12.52 2.38 -14.22
C SER A 23 -13.90 2.10 -13.65
N THR A 24 -14.64 3.15 -13.32
CA THR A 24 -16.00 3.05 -12.78
C THR A 24 -16.99 3.83 -13.64
N PRO A 25 -18.28 3.48 -13.64
CA PRO A 25 -19.31 4.24 -14.35
C PRO A 25 -19.44 5.69 -13.88
N ASP A 26 -19.12 5.95 -12.60
CA ASP A 26 -19.23 7.28 -12.00
C ASP A 26 -18.12 8.23 -12.48
N ASP A 27 -16.99 7.65 -12.93
CA ASP A 27 -15.86 8.40 -13.48
C ASP A 27 -15.94 8.56 -15.00
N ALA A 28 -16.94 7.92 -15.64
CA ALA A 28 -17.09 7.99 -17.07
C ALA A 28 -17.52 9.41 -17.51
N PRO A 29 -16.99 9.92 -18.64
CA PRO A 29 -17.41 11.21 -19.16
C PRO A 29 -18.88 11.19 -19.60
N ASP A 30 -19.54 12.35 -19.52
CA ASP A 30 -20.89 12.51 -20.01
C ASP A 30 -20.95 12.27 -21.53
N ILE A 31 -21.69 11.25 -21.95
CA ILE A 31 -21.82 10.87 -23.36
C ILE A 31 -22.91 11.75 -24.00
N THR A 32 -22.48 12.79 -24.71
CA THR A 32 -23.40 13.71 -25.43
C THR A 32 -23.50 13.39 -26.92
N GLN A 33 -22.67 12.49 -27.43
CA GLN A 33 -22.64 12.08 -28.84
C GLN A 33 -22.13 10.62 -28.93
N ASN A 34 -22.11 10.07 -30.16
CA ASN A 34 -21.55 8.73 -30.36
C ASN A 34 -20.05 8.72 -30.03
N THR A 35 -19.69 8.09 -28.91
CA THR A 35 -18.32 7.96 -28.44
C THR A 35 -17.92 6.47 -28.42
N THR A 36 -16.71 6.19 -28.84
CA THR A 36 -16.13 4.85 -28.76
C THR A 36 -15.14 4.80 -27.60
N PHE A 37 -15.35 3.85 -26.70
CA PHE A 37 -14.41 3.57 -25.62
C PHE A 37 -13.58 2.34 -25.94
N HIS A 38 -12.30 2.42 -25.65
CA HIS A 38 -11.33 1.36 -25.86
C HIS A 38 -10.94 0.76 -24.49
N ALA A 39 -11.00 -0.57 -24.39
CA ALA A 39 -10.54 -1.24 -23.19
C ALA A 39 -9.01 -1.12 -23.08
N VAL A 40 -8.54 -0.68 -21.93
CA VAL A 40 -7.12 -0.52 -21.63
C VAL A 40 -6.65 -1.67 -20.76
N PHE A 41 -5.57 -2.28 -21.18
CA PHE A 41 -4.89 -3.35 -20.46
C PHE A 41 -3.48 -2.89 -20.08
N ALA A 42 -3.03 -3.26 -18.88
CA ALA A 42 -1.67 -3.02 -18.45
C ALA A 42 -0.93 -4.33 -18.18
N GLN A 43 0.35 -4.33 -18.44
CA GLN A 43 1.24 -5.40 -18.00
C GLN A 43 1.47 -5.24 -16.50
N LEU A 44 1.28 -6.32 -15.74
CA LEU A 44 1.64 -6.36 -14.34
C LEU A 44 3.11 -6.74 -14.24
N GLU A 45 3.91 -5.87 -13.66
CA GLU A 45 5.32 -6.14 -13.37
C GLU A 45 5.49 -6.45 -11.89
N GLU A 46 6.27 -7.47 -11.62
CA GLU A 46 6.66 -7.88 -10.27
C GLU A 46 8.11 -7.45 -10.04
N GLU A 47 8.33 -6.62 -9.03
CA GLU A 47 9.67 -6.26 -8.59
C GLU A 47 9.96 -6.92 -7.25
N GLU A 48 10.94 -7.79 -7.24
CA GLU A 48 11.44 -8.41 -6.01
C GLU A 48 12.58 -7.59 -5.42
N THR A 49 12.31 -7.01 -4.26
CA THR A 49 13.34 -6.29 -3.48
C THR A 49 13.80 -7.14 -2.30
N THR A 50 15.08 -7.45 -2.26
CA THR A 50 15.69 -8.15 -1.14
C THR A 50 16.02 -7.17 -0.02
N VAL A 51 15.47 -7.38 1.17
CA VAL A 51 15.72 -6.57 2.36
C VAL A 51 16.58 -7.35 3.33
N SER A 52 17.77 -6.81 3.64
CA SER A 52 18.60 -7.34 4.70
C SER A 52 18.15 -6.76 6.04
N THR A 53 17.84 -7.62 7.00
CA THR A 53 17.41 -7.21 8.34
C THR A 53 18.60 -7.19 9.29
N PRO A 54 19.07 -6.02 9.74
CA PRO A 54 20.15 -5.93 10.73
C PRO A 54 19.67 -6.43 12.10
N ALA A 55 20.60 -6.79 12.99
CA ALA A 55 20.29 -7.27 14.34
C ALA A 55 19.55 -6.22 15.18
N THR A 56 19.81 -4.95 14.92
CA THR A 56 19.15 -3.83 15.62
C THR A 56 18.85 -2.72 14.64
N ILE A 57 17.61 -2.22 14.68
CA ILE A 57 17.14 -1.04 13.93
C ILE A 57 16.66 -0.04 14.99
N ALA A 58 17.31 1.09 15.09
CA ALA A 58 17.02 2.05 16.16
C ALA A 58 16.94 3.48 15.67
N MET A 59 16.14 4.28 16.36
CA MET A 59 16.11 5.73 16.25
C MET A 59 16.10 6.39 17.63
N ASN A 60 16.62 7.58 17.70
CA ASN A 60 16.53 8.46 18.88
C ASN A 60 16.46 9.93 18.45
N LEU A 61 16.33 10.84 19.42
CA LEU A 61 16.21 12.28 19.17
C LEU A 61 17.32 12.90 18.33
N ASN A 62 18.50 12.29 18.31
CA ASN A 62 19.70 12.77 17.60
C ASN A 62 19.97 12.00 16.31
N ASP A 63 19.38 10.83 16.16
CA ASP A 63 19.57 9.97 14.99
C ASP A 63 18.23 9.37 14.56
N THR A 64 17.77 9.79 13.39
CA THR A 64 16.55 9.30 12.74
C THR A 64 16.83 8.81 11.33
N GLN A 65 18.09 8.51 11.02
CA GLN A 65 18.48 8.09 9.68
C GLN A 65 17.71 6.83 9.24
N GLY A 66 17.12 6.88 8.06
CA GLY A 66 16.33 5.79 7.51
C GLY A 66 14.91 5.65 8.07
N TRP A 67 14.53 6.48 9.05
CA TRP A 67 13.18 6.52 9.61
C TRP A 67 12.36 7.66 9.02
N THR A 68 11.06 7.41 8.82
CA THR A 68 10.11 8.45 8.42
C THR A 68 9.33 8.93 9.62
N LEU A 69 9.33 10.24 9.85
CA LEU A 69 8.61 10.89 10.94
C LEU A 69 7.58 11.87 10.36
N SER A 70 6.32 11.75 10.76
CA SER A 70 5.24 12.60 10.27
C SER A 70 4.34 13.10 11.40
N GLY A 71 4.02 14.38 11.39
CA GLY A 71 3.05 14.99 12.30
C GLY A 71 3.44 15.02 13.78
N LEU A 72 4.69 14.71 14.12
CA LEU A 72 5.20 14.73 15.49
C LEU A 72 5.51 16.14 15.96
N ILE A 73 5.26 16.43 17.24
CA ILE A 73 5.72 17.66 17.87
C ILE A 73 7.00 17.36 18.65
N LYS A 74 8.13 17.91 18.19
CA LYS A 74 9.45 17.73 18.84
C LYS A 74 9.65 18.77 19.93
N ASP A 75 10.07 18.33 21.09
CA ASP A 75 10.68 19.17 22.11
C ASP A 75 12.11 18.67 22.44
N SER A 76 12.75 19.24 23.47
CA SER A 76 14.16 18.95 23.77
C SER A 76 14.44 17.51 24.22
N LYS A 77 13.42 16.77 24.66
CA LYS A 77 13.60 15.45 25.31
C LYS A 77 12.77 14.33 24.69
N HIS A 78 11.80 14.67 23.83
CA HIS A 78 10.89 13.68 23.25
C HIS A 78 10.13 14.23 22.06
N TRP A 79 9.50 13.31 21.29
CA TRP A 79 8.44 13.66 20.34
C TRP A 79 7.08 13.30 20.95
N ARG A 80 6.10 14.17 20.76
CA ARG A 80 4.70 13.90 21.09
C ARG A 80 3.97 13.38 19.85
N MET A 81 3.27 12.27 20.01
CA MET A 81 2.45 11.69 18.95
C MET A 81 1.02 12.25 19.07
N ILE A 82 0.70 13.23 18.26
CA ILE A 82 -0.64 13.82 18.16
C ILE A 82 -1.50 13.07 17.14
N THR A 83 -2.76 13.48 16.96
CA THR A 83 -3.67 12.91 15.97
C THR A 83 -3.03 12.83 14.58
N GLY A 84 -3.03 11.64 14.00
CA GLY A 84 -2.47 11.37 12.67
C GLY A 84 -0.95 11.31 12.61
N ALA A 85 -0.24 11.55 13.72
CA ALA A 85 1.21 11.42 13.77
C ALA A 85 1.65 9.95 13.70
N TYR A 86 2.77 9.72 13.02
CA TYR A 86 3.36 8.39 12.95
C TYR A 86 4.88 8.44 12.80
N VAL A 87 5.50 7.31 13.10
CA VAL A 87 6.90 7.00 12.83
C VAL A 87 6.94 5.70 12.05
N GLU A 88 7.74 5.63 10.99
CA GLU A 88 7.96 4.39 10.25
C GLU A 88 9.44 4.00 10.26
N SER A 89 9.70 2.74 10.54
CA SER A 89 11.06 2.19 10.51
C SER A 89 11.55 1.99 9.08
N PRO A 90 12.86 1.78 8.88
CA PRO A 90 13.35 1.06 7.70
C PRO A 90 12.63 -0.28 7.55
N SER A 91 12.65 -0.83 6.33
CA SER A 91 12.05 -2.14 6.05
C SER A 91 12.70 -3.24 6.91
N VAL A 92 11.88 -4.13 7.44
CA VAL A 92 12.30 -5.25 8.29
C VAL A 92 11.50 -6.50 7.96
N ASP A 93 12.13 -7.67 8.07
CA ASP A 93 11.44 -8.96 8.03
C ASP A 93 10.80 -9.21 9.41
N ALA A 94 9.46 -9.19 9.46
CA ALA A 94 8.72 -9.35 10.70
C ALA A 94 9.02 -10.68 11.41
N SER A 95 9.28 -11.75 10.65
CA SER A 95 9.61 -13.06 11.21
C SER A 95 10.90 -13.10 12.04
N LYS A 96 11.73 -12.07 11.86
CA LYS A 96 13.00 -11.92 12.57
C LYS A 96 12.91 -11.05 13.82
N ILE A 97 11.79 -10.33 14.03
CA ILE A 97 11.62 -9.44 15.18
C ILE A 97 11.57 -10.27 16.47
N THR A 98 12.45 -9.98 17.40
CA THR A 98 12.50 -10.58 18.74
C THR A 98 11.92 -9.68 19.80
N SER A 99 12.06 -8.36 19.63
CA SER A 99 11.44 -7.37 20.52
C SER A 99 11.31 -6.00 19.86
N VAL A 100 10.37 -5.21 20.37
CA VAL A 100 10.24 -3.78 20.11
C VAL A 100 10.34 -3.07 21.46
N ILE A 101 11.29 -2.17 21.58
CA ILE A 101 11.52 -1.37 22.80
C ILE A 101 11.22 0.08 22.46
N ILE A 102 10.34 0.72 23.21
CA ILE A 102 10.03 2.13 23.06
C ILE A 102 10.33 2.86 24.37
N ASN A 103 11.25 3.80 24.33
CA ASN A 103 11.45 4.71 25.47
C ASN A 103 10.39 5.80 25.39
N MET A 104 9.38 5.73 26.25
CA MET A 104 8.22 6.60 26.22
C MET A 104 7.68 6.94 27.60
N ARG A 105 6.79 7.95 27.63
CA ARG A 105 6.06 8.35 28.83
C ARG A 105 4.62 8.73 28.48
N THR A 106 3.75 8.80 29.50
CA THR A 106 2.47 9.51 29.37
C THR A 106 2.72 11.01 29.26
N TYR A 107 1.85 11.72 28.54
CA TYR A 107 1.85 13.17 28.48
C TYR A 107 0.49 13.70 28.92
N CYS A 108 0.47 14.65 29.87
CA CYS A 108 -0.76 15.24 30.43
C CYS A 108 -1.78 14.22 30.93
N GLY A 109 -1.34 13.24 31.73
CA GLY A 109 -2.21 12.22 32.33
C GLY A 109 -2.12 10.87 31.64
N THR A 110 -3.01 9.95 31.97
CA THR A 110 -2.96 8.54 31.55
C THR A 110 -3.86 8.20 30.37
N THR A 111 -4.58 9.18 29.82
CA THR A 111 -5.61 8.93 28.79
C THR A 111 -4.98 8.54 27.45
N TYR A 112 -3.94 9.24 27.02
CA TYR A 112 -3.23 8.99 25.75
C TYR A 112 -1.84 8.45 26.02
N LYS A 113 -1.72 7.15 26.10
CA LYS A 113 -0.50 6.47 26.55
C LYS A 113 -0.05 5.32 25.67
N THR A 114 -0.86 4.94 24.68
CA THR A 114 -0.62 3.75 23.87
C THR A 114 -0.03 4.12 22.52
N ILE A 115 1.02 3.44 22.14
CA ILE A 115 1.58 3.42 20.79
C ILE A 115 1.30 2.04 20.20
N GLU A 116 0.57 2.02 19.10
CA GLU A 116 0.30 0.83 18.31
C GLU A 116 1.33 0.74 17.18
N PHE A 117 1.70 -0.47 16.80
CA PHE A 117 2.53 -0.66 15.63
C PHE A 117 1.93 -1.71 14.70
N SER A 118 2.06 -1.42 13.41
CA SER A 118 1.47 -2.19 12.32
C SER A 118 2.47 -2.37 11.18
N MET A 119 2.26 -3.38 10.36
CA MET A 119 2.97 -3.59 9.11
C MET A 119 1.94 -3.81 8.01
N THR A 120 2.08 -3.12 6.87
CA THR A 120 1.13 -3.17 5.75
C THR A 120 -0.35 -3.03 6.18
N GLY A 121 -0.60 -2.14 7.16
CA GLY A 121 -1.94 -1.88 7.69
C GLY A 121 -2.47 -2.89 8.70
N LYS A 122 -1.77 -4.00 8.93
CA LYS A 122 -2.14 -5.00 9.94
C LYS A 122 -1.46 -4.69 11.26
N LYS A 123 -2.24 -4.54 12.35
CA LYS A 123 -1.71 -4.38 13.70
C LYS A 123 -0.89 -5.61 14.11
N ILE A 124 0.33 -5.36 14.61
CA ILE A 124 1.25 -6.38 15.11
C ILE A 124 1.28 -6.37 16.64
N GLY A 125 1.27 -5.19 17.23
CA GLY A 125 1.34 -5.04 18.67
C GLY A 125 1.06 -3.64 19.16
N GLU A 126 1.18 -3.47 20.47
CA GLU A 126 1.04 -2.18 21.13
C GLU A 126 1.84 -2.13 22.43
N LEU A 127 2.19 -0.93 22.86
CA LEU A 127 2.80 -0.63 24.15
C LEU A 127 2.10 0.56 24.79
N SER A 128 1.84 0.45 26.11
CA SER A 128 1.22 1.51 26.89
C SER A 128 2.16 2.00 27.99
N ALA A 129 2.42 3.30 28.01
CA ALA A 129 3.18 3.93 29.09
C ALA A 129 2.37 3.96 30.39
N SER A 130 3.01 3.68 31.49
CA SER A 130 2.43 3.78 32.84
C SER A 130 3.10 4.85 33.72
N SER A 131 4.03 5.63 33.16
CA SER A 131 4.85 6.62 33.86
C SER A 131 4.85 7.97 33.18
N ASN A 132 4.91 9.04 33.96
CA ASN A 132 5.11 10.41 33.47
C ASN A 132 6.59 10.68 33.14
N SER A 133 7.51 9.80 33.53
CA SER A 133 8.91 9.86 33.16
C SER A 133 9.18 8.90 32.03
N LEU A 134 10.12 9.26 31.15
CA LEU A 134 10.60 8.39 30.09
C LEU A 134 11.16 7.10 30.68
N LYS A 135 10.63 5.98 30.21
CA LYS A 135 11.06 4.63 30.56
C LYS A 135 10.97 3.72 29.35
N ASP A 136 11.76 2.66 29.34
CA ASP A 136 11.68 1.63 28.34
C ASP A 136 10.49 0.73 28.59
N TYR A 137 9.71 0.50 27.54
CA TYR A 137 8.64 -0.47 27.49
C TYR A 137 8.96 -1.44 26.37
N THR A 138 8.90 -2.74 26.67
CA THR A 138 9.29 -3.80 25.76
C THR A 138 8.09 -4.64 25.38
N TRP A 139 7.91 -4.85 24.10
CA TRP A 139 6.99 -5.82 23.55
C TRP A 139 7.80 -6.98 22.92
N LYS A 140 7.25 -8.19 23.04
CA LYS A 140 7.79 -9.38 22.37
C LYS A 140 6.66 -10.09 21.64
N PRO A 141 6.89 -10.63 20.42
CA PRO A 141 5.88 -11.42 19.74
C PRO A 141 5.45 -12.61 20.59
N SER A 142 4.15 -12.78 20.77
CA SER A 142 3.58 -13.98 21.42
C SER A 142 3.26 -15.10 20.41
N THR A 143 3.20 -14.73 19.13
CA THR A 143 2.95 -15.62 17.98
C THR A 143 3.88 -15.22 16.84
N SER A 144 4.11 -16.14 15.91
CA SER A 144 4.87 -15.83 14.70
C SER A 144 4.16 -14.74 13.91
N ILE A 145 4.91 -13.68 13.58
CA ILE A 145 4.51 -12.64 12.67
C ILE A 145 5.25 -12.82 11.36
N THR A 146 4.60 -12.50 10.25
CA THR A 146 5.16 -12.65 8.91
C THR A 146 4.97 -11.38 8.10
N GLY A 147 5.81 -11.19 7.11
CA GLY A 147 5.79 -10.06 6.19
C GLY A 147 7.10 -9.29 6.23
N VAL A 148 7.35 -8.55 5.15
CA VAL A 148 8.51 -7.67 5.00
C VAL A 148 7.97 -6.27 4.71
N GLY A 149 8.51 -5.26 5.39
CA GLY A 149 8.09 -3.88 5.22
C GLY A 149 8.46 -3.02 6.41
N ALA A 150 8.08 -1.74 6.35
CA ALA A 150 8.27 -0.82 7.47
C ALA A 150 7.27 -1.11 8.60
N LEU A 151 7.72 -1.02 9.84
CA LEU A 151 6.83 -0.93 10.99
C LEU A 151 6.38 0.50 11.17
N ARG A 152 5.08 0.71 11.17
CA ARG A 152 4.45 2.00 11.44
C ARG A 152 3.97 2.05 12.88
N PHE A 153 4.50 3.00 13.62
CA PHE A 153 4.15 3.33 14.99
C PHE A 153 3.20 4.52 14.99
N SER A 154 2.05 4.40 15.61
CA SER A 154 1.05 5.46 15.69
C SER A 154 0.36 5.45 17.06
N SER A 155 -0.28 6.55 17.41
CA SER A 155 -1.08 6.65 18.63
C SER A 155 -2.55 6.76 18.27
N ASN A 156 -3.40 6.16 19.08
CA ASN A 156 -4.85 6.32 18.99
C ASN A 156 -5.37 7.63 19.60
N THR A 157 -4.48 8.60 19.81
CA THR A 157 -4.87 9.92 20.32
C THR A 157 -5.77 10.65 19.33
N ASN A 158 -6.76 11.35 19.83
CA ASN A 158 -7.68 12.19 19.06
C ASN A 158 -7.48 13.70 19.33
N THR A 159 -6.33 14.09 19.89
CA THR A 159 -6.02 15.48 20.20
C THR A 159 -4.83 15.99 19.39
N THR A 160 -4.80 17.29 19.16
CA THR A 160 -3.70 17.98 18.47
C THR A 160 -2.57 18.42 19.41
N GLU A 161 -2.74 18.23 20.72
CA GLU A 161 -1.78 18.72 21.72
C GLU A 161 -1.20 17.62 22.61
N TYR A 162 -1.99 16.60 22.90
CA TYR A 162 -1.68 15.57 23.89
C TYR A 162 -1.63 14.18 23.26
N GLY A 163 -0.60 13.43 23.58
CA GLY A 163 -0.42 12.06 23.13
C GLY A 163 0.75 11.43 23.87
N PRO A 164 1.03 10.15 23.66
CA PRO A 164 2.22 9.55 24.23
C PRO A 164 3.46 10.28 23.70
N ALA A 165 4.44 10.44 24.57
CA ALA A 165 5.71 11.06 24.22
C ALA A 165 6.80 10.01 24.20
N LEU A 166 7.57 9.93 23.10
CA LEU A 166 8.66 8.97 22.92
C LEU A 166 9.98 9.66 22.65
N SER A 167 11.09 9.04 23.07
CA SER A 167 12.45 9.55 22.83
C SER A 167 13.27 8.61 21.95
N SER A 168 12.94 7.32 21.92
CA SER A 168 13.60 6.35 21.05
C SER A 168 12.71 5.15 20.77
N ILE A 169 12.97 4.50 19.65
CA ILE A 169 12.43 3.20 19.28
C ILE A 169 13.61 2.30 18.89
N THR A 170 13.59 1.07 19.38
CA THR A 170 14.54 0.03 19.02
C THR A 170 13.77 -1.23 18.63
N ILE A 171 14.07 -1.77 17.45
CA ILE A 171 13.57 -3.05 16.97
C ILE A 171 14.75 -4.01 17.01
N GLU A 172 14.65 -5.04 17.84
CA GLU A 172 15.64 -6.11 17.89
C GLU A 172 15.20 -7.28 17.04
N THR A 173 16.12 -7.86 16.33
CA THR A 173 15.87 -9.00 15.43
C THR A 173 16.89 -10.10 15.67
N THR A 174 16.61 -11.29 15.17
CA THR A 174 17.59 -12.37 15.15
C THR A 174 18.82 -12.06 14.27
N GLY A 175 18.77 -10.96 13.49
CA GLY A 175 19.81 -10.58 12.53
C GLY A 175 19.95 -11.54 11.35
N GLY A 176 20.71 -11.12 10.34
CA GLY A 176 21.13 -11.99 9.23
C GLY A 176 20.02 -12.55 8.32
N GLY A 177 18.82 -12.07 8.42
CA GLY A 177 17.73 -12.45 7.53
C GLY A 177 17.72 -11.60 6.26
N THR A 178 17.53 -12.23 5.11
CA THR A 178 17.09 -11.56 3.89
C THR A 178 15.62 -11.88 3.68
N GLY A 179 14.78 -10.87 3.66
CA GLY A 179 13.38 -11.00 3.28
C GLY A 179 13.19 -10.49 1.86
N THR A 180 12.30 -11.09 1.10
CA THR A 180 11.91 -10.62 -0.23
C THR A 180 10.57 -9.93 -0.13
N THR A 181 10.49 -8.69 -0.62
CA THR A 181 9.23 -7.98 -0.82
C THR A 181 8.94 -7.97 -2.30
N THR A 182 7.78 -8.47 -2.69
CA THR A 182 7.28 -8.35 -4.05
C THR A 182 6.39 -7.13 -4.13
N THR A 183 6.75 -6.19 -4.98
CA THR A 183 5.93 -5.03 -5.32
C THR A 183 5.32 -5.26 -6.68
N TYR A 184 4.05 -4.91 -6.84
CA TYR A 184 3.35 -5.00 -8.11
C TYR A 184 3.11 -3.59 -8.63
N SER A 185 3.51 -3.34 -9.86
CA SER A 185 3.22 -2.11 -10.56
C SER A 185 2.61 -2.40 -11.92
N TYR A 186 1.76 -1.51 -12.39
CA TYR A 186 1.28 -1.58 -13.77
C TYR A 186 2.23 -0.78 -14.66
N SER A 187 2.67 -1.42 -15.72
CA SER A 187 3.46 -0.80 -16.76
C SER A 187 2.92 -1.19 -18.12
N ARG A 188 3.30 -0.40 -19.14
CA ARG A 188 2.96 -0.65 -20.54
C ARG A 188 1.46 -0.84 -20.77
N TYR A 189 0.81 0.26 -21.03
CA TYR A 189 -0.61 0.32 -21.32
C TYR A 189 -0.85 0.11 -22.82
N ILE A 190 -1.90 -0.63 -23.15
CA ILE A 190 -2.29 -0.95 -24.52
C ILE A 190 -3.81 -0.89 -24.65
N THR A 191 -4.33 -0.24 -25.68
CA THR A 191 -5.72 -0.37 -26.09
C THR A 191 -5.79 -1.35 -27.24
N SER A 192 -6.36 -2.43 -27.12
CA SER A 192 -6.82 -3.29 -28.16
C SER A 192 -6.38 -4.71 -28.22
N CYS A 193 -7.29 -5.37 -28.75
CA CYS A 193 -7.28 -6.62 -29.48
C CYS A 193 -6.89 -6.46 -30.97
N GLN A 194 -6.07 -5.53 -31.37
CA GLN A 194 -5.44 -5.60 -32.68
C GLN A 194 -4.11 -6.31 -32.50
N GLY A 195 -4.16 -7.62 -32.75
CA GLY A 195 -2.97 -8.42 -32.85
C GLY A 195 -2.03 -7.91 -33.92
N THR A 196 -0.92 -7.29 -33.52
CA THR A 196 0.33 -7.48 -34.20
C THR A 196 1.17 -8.33 -33.27
N SER A 197 1.21 -9.59 -33.59
CA SER A 197 1.99 -10.61 -32.93
C SER A 197 3.47 -10.31 -33.03
N ASP A 198 4.11 -9.99 -31.92
CA ASP A 198 5.50 -10.31 -31.68
C ASP A 198 5.63 -11.16 -30.40
N ILE A 199 4.65 -12.01 -30.17
CA ILE A 199 4.80 -13.18 -29.33
C ILE A 199 4.79 -14.35 -30.28
N ASP A 200 5.93 -15.03 -30.40
CA ASP A 200 6.08 -16.23 -31.19
C ASP A 200 4.86 -17.15 -31.04
N SER A 201 4.12 -17.31 -32.13
CA SER A 201 3.18 -18.35 -32.43
C SER A 201 2.25 -18.87 -31.30
N VAL A 202 1.37 -18.00 -30.83
CA VAL A 202 0.06 -18.45 -30.39
C VAL A 202 -0.94 -17.99 -31.45
N GLU A 203 -1.50 -18.93 -32.20
CA GLU A 203 -2.66 -18.67 -33.03
C GLU A 203 -3.79 -18.17 -32.13
N VAL A 204 -3.92 -16.85 -32.02
CA VAL A 204 -5.09 -16.22 -31.40
C VAL A 204 -6.17 -16.24 -32.48
N PRO A 205 -7.23 -17.04 -32.32
CA PRO A 205 -8.35 -16.98 -33.25
C PRO A 205 -8.89 -15.55 -33.24
N THR A 206 -9.12 -15.00 -34.42
CA THR A 206 -9.81 -13.72 -34.66
C THR A 206 -11.18 -13.76 -33.98
N GLN A 207 -11.25 -13.39 -32.70
CA GLN A 207 -12.50 -13.40 -31.97
C GLN A 207 -13.03 -11.97 -31.86
N VAL A 208 -14.09 -11.72 -32.60
CA VAL A 208 -14.82 -10.47 -32.57
C VAL A 208 -15.55 -10.38 -31.23
N CYS A 209 -15.19 -9.42 -30.40
CA CYS A 209 -15.99 -9.01 -29.25
C CYS A 209 -17.07 -8.03 -29.76
N ASN A 210 -18.33 -8.34 -29.57
CA ASN A 210 -19.43 -7.45 -29.90
C ASN A 210 -19.80 -6.59 -28.69
N LYS A 211 -19.93 -5.29 -28.90
CA LYS A 211 -20.48 -4.38 -27.88
C LYS A 211 -21.99 -4.27 -28.13
N ILE A 212 -22.78 -4.49 -27.11
CA ILE A 212 -24.24 -4.44 -27.18
C ILE A 212 -24.72 -3.46 -26.12
N ILE A 213 -25.51 -2.47 -26.54
CA ILE A 213 -26.23 -1.59 -25.61
C ILE A 213 -27.67 -2.10 -25.52
N SER A 214 -28.10 -2.49 -24.34
CA SER A 214 -29.48 -2.90 -24.08
C SER A 214 -29.97 -2.19 -22.82
N ASN A 215 -31.09 -1.48 -22.94
CA ASN A 215 -31.70 -0.71 -21.85
C ASN A 215 -30.77 0.32 -21.20
N GLY A 216 -29.90 0.96 -22.01
CA GLY A 216 -28.93 1.94 -21.51
C GLY A 216 -27.73 1.35 -20.80
N GLN A 217 -27.56 0.03 -20.80
CA GLN A 217 -26.41 -0.66 -20.23
C GLN A 217 -25.52 -1.26 -21.32
N LEU A 218 -24.21 -1.11 -21.18
CA LEU A 218 -23.21 -1.68 -22.07
C LEU A 218 -22.89 -3.12 -21.66
N PHE A 219 -22.94 -4.02 -22.62
CA PHE A 219 -22.57 -5.42 -22.50
C PHE A 219 -21.49 -5.77 -23.53
N ILE A 220 -20.63 -6.70 -23.18
CA ILE A 220 -19.64 -7.28 -24.08
C ILE A 220 -20.05 -8.72 -24.34
N GLU A 221 -20.29 -9.07 -25.59
CA GLU A 221 -20.49 -10.45 -26.01
C GLU A 221 -19.15 -11.05 -26.44
N TYR A 222 -18.80 -12.16 -25.81
CA TYR A 222 -17.62 -12.95 -26.14
C TYR A 222 -17.99 -14.43 -26.14
N LYS A 223 -17.83 -15.09 -27.28
CA LYS A 223 -18.21 -16.52 -27.46
C LYS A 223 -19.65 -16.84 -27.04
N GLY A 224 -20.58 -15.94 -27.29
CA GLY A 224 -21.98 -16.13 -26.91
C GLY A 224 -22.29 -15.97 -25.41
N VAL A 225 -21.32 -15.52 -24.64
CA VAL A 225 -21.51 -15.12 -23.23
C VAL A 225 -21.49 -13.62 -23.11
N TYR A 226 -22.45 -13.07 -22.38
CA TYR A 226 -22.54 -11.64 -22.11
C TYR A 226 -21.83 -11.30 -20.80
N TYR A 227 -21.05 -10.24 -20.84
CA TYR A 227 -20.32 -9.73 -19.68
C TYR A 227 -20.75 -8.29 -19.40
N ASN A 228 -20.82 -7.92 -18.13
CA ASN A 228 -20.96 -6.52 -17.74
C ASN A 228 -19.62 -5.77 -17.91
N ILE A 229 -19.63 -4.45 -17.70
CA ILE A 229 -18.43 -3.60 -17.81
C ILE A 229 -17.31 -3.96 -16.84
N LEU A 230 -17.60 -4.77 -15.80
CA LEU A 230 -16.62 -5.29 -14.85
C LEU A 230 -16.04 -6.65 -15.27
N GLY A 231 -16.40 -7.14 -16.47
CA GLY A 231 -15.96 -8.45 -16.96
C GLY A 231 -16.64 -9.64 -16.28
N GLN A 232 -17.74 -9.44 -15.57
CA GLN A 232 -18.49 -10.50 -14.91
C GLN A 232 -19.54 -11.07 -15.89
N PRO A 233 -19.64 -12.40 -16.04
CA PRO A 233 -20.66 -12.99 -16.91
C PRO A 233 -22.07 -12.72 -16.36
N ILE A 234 -22.96 -12.37 -17.28
CA ILE A 234 -24.38 -12.14 -16.98
C ILE A 234 -25.15 -13.39 -17.38
N LYS A 235 -25.97 -13.87 -16.48
CA LYS A 235 -26.86 -15.01 -16.74
C LYS A 235 -28.14 -14.57 -17.41
#